data_49f596471921f97d0f8aea0e3ee7f1dc
#
_entry.id   49f596471921f97d0f8aea0e3ee7f1dc
#
_cell.length_a   1.000
_cell.length_b   1.000
_cell.length_c   1.000
_cell.angle_alpha   90.00
_cell.angle_beta   90.00
_cell.angle_gamma   90.00
#
_symmetry.space_group_name_H-M   'P 1'
#
loop_
_entity.id
_entity.type
_entity.pdbx_description
1 polymer ?
#
loop_
_entity_poly.entity_id
_entity_poly.type
_entity_poly.pdbx_seq_one_letter_code
_entity_poly.pdbx_strand_id
1 'polypeptide(L)'
;MTFELDTEQFKTYCKFNNIDVSDYSTDELKSLYQYRFLQLEELLGFTITPAKHTDYHFMFHGPTLLLEFYPILSVDKITLDGEVTSLDYKLDKESGIIYMNTPVVGDLEVEYTTGFTDEEYESIILPLLYDFICYNIYAVNHDGNEISSVKEGEVSVNYDTSNTWYNKVYGRINRLKESYNCRCTML
;
A
#
# COMPACT_ATOMS: atom_id res chain seq x y z
N MET A 1 16.09 -2.70 0.24
CA MET A 1 15.57 -2.92 -1.12
C MET A 1 14.92 -1.63 -1.57
N THR A 2 15.21 -1.15 -2.76
CA THR A 2 14.59 0.06 -3.32
C THR A 2 13.78 -0.38 -4.52
N PHE A 3 12.48 -0.15 -4.47
CA PHE A 3 11.61 -0.38 -5.62
C PHE A 3 11.84 0.74 -6.65
N GLU A 4 12.40 0.40 -7.81
CA GLU A 4 12.72 1.35 -8.86
C GLU A 4 11.77 1.18 -10.05
N LEU A 5 11.51 2.29 -10.75
CA LEU A 5 10.69 2.27 -11.96
C LEU A 5 11.44 1.60 -13.12
N ASP A 6 10.90 0.52 -13.64
CA ASP A 6 11.20 0.08 -15.01
C ASP A 6 10.44 0.98 -16.00
N THR A 7 11.18 1.94 -16.57
CA THR A 7 10.61 2.96 -17.45
C THR A 7 10.03 2.37 -18.74
N GLU A 8 10.62 1.30 -19.27
CA GLU A 8 10.13 0.68 -20.51
C GLU A 8 8.85 -0.13 -20.26
N GLN A 9 8.79 -0.82 -19.13
CA GLN A 9 7.57 -1.50 -18.69
C GLN A 9 6.45 -0.49 -18.45
N PHE A 10 6.74 0.62 -17.78
CA PHE A 10 5.75 1.67 -17.52
C PHE A 10 5.25 2.33 -18.82
N LYS A 11 6.14 2.67 -19.76
CA LYS A 11 5.74 3.21 -21.07
C LYS A 11 4.85 2.23 -21.84
N THR A 12 5.16 0.94 -21.76
CA THR A 12 4.32 -0.10 -22.34
C THR A 12 2.94 -0.14 -21.70
N TYR A 13 2.88 -0.05 -20.37
CA TYR A 13 1.63 0.05 -19.62
C TYR A 13 0.80 1.27 -20.03
N CYS A 14 1.41 2.46 -20.13
CA CYS A 14 0.75 3.68 -20.58
C CYS A 14 0.17 3.52 -21.99
N LYS A 15 0.93 2.92 -22.91
CA LYS A 15 0.45 2.66 -24.28
C LYS A 15 -0.80 1.78 -24.32
N PHE A 16 -0.87 0.72 -23.50
CA PHE A 16 -2.07 -0.12 -23.40
C PHE A 16 -3.28 0.61 -22.84
N ASN A 17 -3.05 1.62 -22.02
CA ASN A 17 -4.11 2.43 -21.41
C ASN A 17 -4.40 3.74 -22.19
N ASN A 18 -3.83 3.93 -23.39
CA ASN A 18 -3.96 5.13 -24.22
C ASN A 18 -3.51 6.42 -23.49
N ILE A 19 -2.50 6.33 -22.65
CA ILE A 19 -1.89 7.46 -21.96
C ILE A 19 -0.60 7.85 -22.73
N ASP A 20 -0.57 9.08 -23.23
CA ASP A 20 0.62 9.60 -23.88
C ASP A 20 1.62 10.12 -22.86
N VAL A 21 2.83 9.59 -22.91
CA VAL A 21 3.98 9.95 -22.06
C VAL A 21 5.19 10.34 -22.89
N SER A 22 5.00 10.66 -24.19
CA SER A 22 6.09 11.01 -25.11
C SER A 22 6.84 12.28 -24.70
N ASP A 23 6.15 13.20 -24.04
CA ASP A 23 6.72 14.48 -23.59
C ASP A 23 7.53 14.35 -22.28
N TYR A 24 7.50 13.18 -21.65
CA TYR A 24 8.21 12.95 -20.39
C TYR A 24 9.55 12.27 -20.65
N SER A 25 10.64 12.86 -20.16
CA SER A 25 11.95 12.22 -20.11
C SER A 25 11.95 11.06 -19.08
N THR A 26 12.93 10.17 -19.21
CA THR A 26 13.12 9.07 -18.25
C THR A 26 13.28 9.55 -16.82
N ASP A 27 14.00 10.67 -16.61
CA ASP A 27 14.25 11.20 -15.27
C ASP A 27 12.98 11.84 -14.66
N GLU A 28 12.15 12.49 -15.49
CA GLU A 28 10.86 13.01 -15.05
C GLU A 28 9.90 11.88 -14.66
N LEU A 29 9.84 10.80 -15.42
CA LEU A 29 9.04 9.62 -15.08
C LEU A 29 9.52 8.97 -13.79
N LYS A 30 10.82 8.85 -13.56
CA LYS A 30 11.37 8.34 -12.29
C LYS A 30 11.03 9.25 -11.11
N SER A 31 11.16 10.56 -11.29
CA SER A 31 10.82 11.53 -10.25
C SER A 31 9.33 11.50 -9.92
N LEU A 32 8.47 11.41 -10.93
CA LEU A 32 7.03 11.27 -10.77
C LEU A 32 6.67 9.98 -10.03
N TYR A 33 7.32 8.87 -10.40
CA TYR A 33 7.15 7.58 -9.74
C TYR A 33 7.49 7.67 -8.24
N GLN A 34 8.66 8.20 -7.90
CA GLN A 34 9.07 8.35 -6.50
C GLN A 34 8.11 9.21 -5.69
N TYR A 35 7.68 10.34 -6.27
CA TYR A 35 6.71 11.21 -5.62
C TYR A 35 5.37 10.51 -5.38
N ARG A 36 4.86 9.78 -6.37
CA ARG A 36 3.58 9.06 -6.25
C ARG A 36 3.68 7.82 -5.37
N PHE A 37 4.84 7.20 -5.31
CA PHE A 37 5.10 6.11 -4.37
C PHE A 37 4.96 6.58 -2.92
N LEU A 38 5.61 7.68 -2.54
CA LEU A 38 5.48 8.26 -1.20
C LEU A 38 4.04 8.69 -0.89
N GLN A 39 3.36 9.29 -1.86
CA GLN A 39 1.97 9.66 -1.71
C GLN A 39 1.05 8.44 -1.55
N LEU A 40 1.35 7.34 -2.22
CA LEU A 40 0.61 6.09 -2.07
C LEU A 40 0.77 5.51 -0.66
N GLU A 41 2.00 5.50 -0.11
CA GLU A 41 2.25 5.08 1.28
C GLU A 41 1.45 5.95 2.27
N GLU A 42 1.42 7.27 2.07
CA GLU A 42 0.63 8.19 2.89
C GLU A 42 -0.88 7.88 2.83
N LEU A 43 -1.41 7.65 1.62
CA LEU A 43 -2.82 7.29 1.43
C LEU A 43 -3.19 5.94 2.03
N LEU A 44 -2.30 4.97 1.93
CA LEU A 44 -2.50 3.64 2.52
C LEU A 44 -2.40 3.68 4.04
N GLY A 45 -1.53 4.54 4.59
CA GLY A 45 -1.28 4.65 6.03
C GLY A 45 -0.35 3.57 6.58
N PHE A 46 0.39 2.90 5.70
CA PHE A 46 1.44 1.93 6.05
C PHE A 46 2.59 1.97 5.03
N THR A 47 3.77 1.49 5.43
CA THR A 47 4.95 1.46 4.57
C THR A 47 4.93 0.27 3.60
N ILE A 48 5.26 0.53 2.34
CA ILE A 48 5.41 -0.50 1.31
C ILE A 48 6.84 -1.06 1.36
N THR A 49 7.81 -0.17 1.54
CA THR A 49 9.23 -0.54 1.60
C THR A 49 9.53 -1.31 2.89
N PRO A 50 10.28 -2.44 2.82
CA PRO A 50 10.67 -3.17 4.02
C PRO A 50 11.40 -2.31 5.05
N ALA A 51 10.91 -2.27 6.28
CA ALA A 51 11.46 -1.50 7.39
C ALA A 51 11.48 -2.34 8.68
N LYS A 52 12.55 -2.17 9.48
CA LYS A 52 12.70 -2.85 10.78
C LYS A 52 12.11 -2.01 11.89
N HIS A 53 11.40 -2.67 12.79
CA HIS A 53 10.77 -2.07 13.96
C HIS A 53 11.05 -2.89 15.22
N THR A 54 10.89 -2.24 16.35
CA THR A 54 10.94 -2.88 17.68
C THR A 54 9.83 -2.29 18.54
N ASP A 55 8.92 -3.14 18.97
CA ASP A 55 7.83 -2.76 19.86
C ASP A 55 8.10 -3.28 21.27
N TYR A 56 7.81 -2.43 22.28
CA TYR A 56 7.96 -2.73 23.71
C TYR A 56 6.61 -2.72 24.39
N HIS A 57 6.25 -3.83 25.07
CA HIS A 57 5.01 -4.00 25.80
C HIS A 57 5.30 -4.32 27.25
N PHE A 58 5.28 -3.30 28.11
CA PHE A 58 5.54 -3.44 29.54
C PHE A 58 4.38 -4.10 30.27
N MET A 59 4.69 -5.05 31.16
CA MET A 59 3.70 -5.81 31.93
C MET A 59 2.58 -6.40 31.06
N PHE A 60 2.97 -6.90 29.87
CA PHE A 60 2.02 -7.54 28.98
C PHE A 60 1.36 -8.73 29.65
N HIS A 61 0.05 -8.89 29.44
CA HIS A 61 -0.71 -10.01 29.96
C HIS A 61 -1.80 -10.41 28.95
N GLY A 62 -1.60 -11.53 28.30
CA GLY A 62 -2.63 -12.04 27.39
C GLY A 62 -2.11 -12.98 26.30
N PRO A 63 -3.02 -13.50 25.49
CA PRO A 63 -2.69 -14.36 24.35
C PRO A 63 -2.56 -13.60 23.02
N THR A 64 -2.93 -12.31 22.97
CA THR A 64 -2.98 -11.53 21.72
C THR A 64 -2.16 -10.26 21.85
N LEU A 65 -1.21 -10.08 20.95
CA LEU A 65 -0.35 -8.91 20.87
C LEU A 65 -0.60 -8.17 19.56
N LEU A 66 -0.76 -6.86 19.64
CA LEU A 66 -0.91 -5.97 18.50
C LEU A 66 0.41 -5.23 18.26
N LEU A 67 1.02 -5.41 17.12
CA LEU A 67 2.21 -4.68 16.69
C LEU A 67 1.81 -3.30 16.15
N GLU A 68 2.68 -2.30 16.35
CA GLU A 68 2.38 -0.92 15.98
C GLU A 68 2.29 -0.72 14.46
N PHE A 69 3.23 -1.30 13.72
CA PHE A 69 3.34 -1.16 12.27
C PHE A 69 2.95 -2.46 11.55
N TYR A 70 2.40 -2.34 10.34
CA TYR A 70 1.98 -3.43 9.46
C TYR A 70 2.03 -2.98 7.98
N PRO A 71 1.94 -3.90 6.99
CA PRO A 71 1.91 -5.36 7.11
C PRO A 71 3.25 -5.95 7.58
N ILE A 72 3.19 -7.14 8.17
CA ILE A 72 4.37 -7.81 8.71
C ILE A 72 4.98 -8.76 7.68
N LEU A 73 6.26 -8.57 7.35
CA LEU A 73 7.04 -9.53 6.56
C LEU A 73 7.52 -10.70 7.42
N SER A 74 8.18 -10.38 8.54
CA SER A 74 8.73 -11.37 9.47
C SER A 74 8.72 -10.84 10.90
N VAL A 75 8.59 -11.76 11.85
CA VAL A 75 8.96 -11.53 13.25
C VAL A 75 10.36 -12.06 13.40
N ASP A 76 11.31 -11.17 13.67
CA ASP A 76 12.74 -11.48 13.66
C ASP A 76 13.19 -12.01 15.02
N LYS A 77 12.62 -11.47 16.13
CA LYS A 77 12.98 -11.88 17.48
C LYS A 77 11.88 -11.50 18.46
N ILE A 78 11.67 -12.35 19.46
CA ILE A 78 10.83 -12.08 20.62
C ILE A 78 11.66 -12.24 21.88
N THR A 79 11.58 -11.26 22.79
CA THR A 79 12.26 -11.24 24.08
C THR A 79 11.22 -11.11 25.17
N LEU A 80 11.28 -11.95 26.18
CA LEU A 80 10.40 -11.92 27.37
C LEU A 80 11.28 -11.74 28.61
N ASP A 81 11.00 -10.69 29.41
CA ASP A 81 11.76 -10.33 30.61
C ASP A 81 13.28 -10.26 30.38
N GLY A 82 13.67 -9.75 29.17
CA GLY A 82 15.07 -9.59 28.77
C GLY A 82 15.74 -10.84 28.21
N GLU A 83 15.04 -11.99 28.14
CA GLU A 83 15.56 -13.24 27.57
C GLU A 83 14.92 -13.56 26.22
N VAL A 84 15.73 -13.90 25.22
CA VAL A 84 15.22 -14.33 23.90
C VAL A 84 14.43 -15.63 24.07
N THR A 85 13.20 -15.64 23.63
CA THR A 85 12.30 -16.78 23.78
C THR A 85 11.71 -17.22 22.45
N SER A 86 11.42 -18.51 22.35
CA SER A 86 10.67 -19.08 21.23
C SER A 86 9.25 -19.34 21.70
N LEU A 87 8.36 -18.40 21.37
CA LEU A 87 6.94 -18.56 21.63
C LEU A 87 6.27 -19.30 20.46
N ASP A 88 5.30 -20.14 20.77
CA ASP A 88 4.43 -20.74 19.75
C ASP A 88 3.26 -19.79 19.49
N TYR A 89 3.19 -19.24 18.27
CA TYR A 89 2.22 -18.24 17.88
C TYR A 89 1.76 -18.39 16.43
N LYS A 90 0.61 -17.81 16.13
CA LYS A 90 0.11 -17.55 14.78
C LYS A 90 0.19 -16.04 14.51
N LEU A 91 0.76 -15.68 13.38
CA LEU A 91 0.86 -14.30 12.92
C LEU A 91 -0.23 -14.00 11.88
N ASP A 92 -1.03 -12.98 12.14
CA ASP A 92 -1.82 -12.29 11.11
C ASP A 92 -0.99 -11.15 10.55
N LYS A 93 -0.39 -11.40 9.39
CA LYS A 93 0.56 -10.47 8.77
C LYS A 93 -0.08 -9.15 8.33
N GLU A 94 -1.30 -9.23 7.83
CA GLU A 94 -2.01 -8.07 7.27
C GLU A 94 -2.42 -7.08 8.37
N SER A 95 -2.87 -7.58 9.49
CA SER A 95 -3.29 -6.75 10.62
C SER A 95 -2.20 -6.51 11.67
N GLY A 96 -1.05 -7.18 11.58
CA GLY A 96 0.03 -7.09 12.55
C GLY A 96 -0.35 -7.65 13.92
N ILE A 97 -1.13 -8.75 13.96
CA ILE A 97 -1.57 -9.37 15.21
C ILE A 97 -0.84 -10.70 15.41
N ILE A 98 -0.25 -10.86 16.59
CA ILE A 98 0.33 -12.11 17.05
C ILE A 98 -0.64 -12.79 18.01
N TYR A 99 -1.10 -13.98 17.67
CA TYR A 99 -1.91 -14.85 18.52
C TYR A 99 -1.04 -15.91 19.16
N MET A 100 -0.76 -15.80 20.43
CA MET A 100 0.04 -16.75 21.21
C MET A 100 -0.83 -17.93 21.63
N ASN A 101 -0.33 -19.16 21.49
CA ASN A 101 -1.08 -20.36 21.84
C ASN A 101 -1.32 -20.48 23.37
N THR A 102 -0.46 -19.84 24.16
CA THR A 102 -0.62 -19.73 25.61
C THR A 102 -0.50 -18.27 26.04
N PRO A 103 -1.30 -17.81 27.01
CA PRO A 103 -1.13 -16.46 27.54
C PRO A 103 0.29 -16.22 28.05
N VAL A 104 0.86 -15.06 27.70
CA VAL A 104 2.19 -14.63 28.13
C VAL A 104 2.03 -13.50 29.15
N VAL A 105 2.89 -13.51 30.17
CA VAL A 105 2.94 -12.47 31.21
C VAL A 105 4.39 -12.05 31.38
N GLY A 106 4.67 -10.76 31.30
CA GLY A 106 6.01 -10.17 31.47
C GLY A 106 6.25 -8.97 30.57
N ASP A 107 7.46 -8.49 30.56
CA ASP A 107 7.90 -7.42 29.65
C ASP A 107 8.29 -8.04 28.32
N LEU A 108 7.54 -7.67 27.27
CA LEU A 108 7.71 -8.25 25.94
C LEU A 108 8.33 -7.23 24.98
N GLU A 109 9.38 -7.65 24.28
CA GLU A 109 10.00 -6.91 23.19
C GLU A 109 9.91 -7.74 21.92
N VAL A 110 9.44 -7.15 20.82
CA VAL A 110 9.32 -7.81 19.52
C VAL A 110 10.06 -7.01 18.46
N GLU A 111 11.08 -7.63 17.87
CA GLU A 111 11.76 -7.12 16.69
C GLU A 111 11.14 -7.75 15.45
N TYR A 112 10.73 -6.92 14.48
CA TYR A 112 10.04 -7.41 13.28
C TYR A 112 10.32 -6.51 12.08
N THR A 113 10.05 -7.04 10.90
CA THR A 113 10.16 -6.32 9.62
C THR A 113 8.79 -6.16 9.01
N THR A 114 8.45 -4.94 8.61
CA THR A 114 7.20 -4.61 7.88
C THR A 114 7.47 -4.47 6.39
N GLY A 115 6.39 -4.29 5.60
CA GLY A 115 6.43 -4.01 4.17
C GLY A 115 5.94 -5.17 3.32
N PHE A 116 6.29 -5.16 2.04
CA PHE A 116 5.87 -6.14 1.05
C PHE A 116 7.06 -6.94 0.53
N THR A 117 6.82 -8.20 0.19
CA THR A 117 7.76 -9.00 -0.61
C THR A 117 7.84 -8.46 -2.03
N ASP A 118 8.88 -8.83 -2.79
CA ASP A 118 8.99 -8.47 -4.21
C ASP A 118 7.79 -8.96 -5.02
N GLU A 119 7.32 -10.18 -4.76
CA GLU A 119 6.19 -10.78 -5.45
C GLU A 119 4.88 -10.03 -5.15
N GLU A 120 4.64 -9.68 -3.90
CA GLU A 120 3.47 -8.87 -3.48
C GLU A 120 3.56 -7.46 -4.05
N TYR A 121 4.75 -6.86 -4.06
CA TYR A 121 4.96 -5.56 -4.67
C TYR A 121 4.63 -5.59 -6.17
N GLU A 122 5.18 -6.53 -6.92
CA GLU A 122 4.94 -6.64 -8.36
C GLU A 122 3.48 -6.96 -8.71
N SER A 123 2.82 -7.77 -7.90
CA SER A 123 1.44 -8.22 -8.19
C SER A 123 0.36 -7.27 -7.69
N ILE A 124 0.58 -6.56 -6.58
CA ILE A 124 -0.44 -5.75 -5.90
C ILE A 124 -0.13 -4.26 -6.02
N ILE A 125 1.07 -3.85 -5.62
CA ILE A 125 1.43 -2.43 -5.47
C ILE A 125 1.79 -1.79 -6.81
N LEU A 126 2.64 -2.42 -7.59
CA LEU A 126 3.13 -1.85 -8.85
C LEU A 126 2.00 -1.53 -9.85
N PRO A 127 1.02 -2.41 -10.09
CA PRO A 127 -0.11 -2.08 -10.95
C PRO A 127 -0.99 -0.95 -10.41
N LEU A 128 -1.15 -0.86 -9.09
CA LEU A 128 -1.89 0.22 -8.46
C LEU A 128 -1.15 1.56 -8.60
N LEU A 129 0.17 1.55 -8.42
CA LEU A 129 1.02 2.72 -8.57
C LEU A 129 1.04 3.21 -10.02
N TYR A 130 1.09 2.29 -11.00
CA TYR A 130 0.99 2.63 -12.41
C TYR A 130 -0.35 3.29 -12.75
N ASP A 131 -1.46 2.73 -12.27
CA ASP A 131 -2.79 3.35 -12.41
C ASP A 131 -2.83 4.75 -11.78
N PHE A 132 -2.21 4.92 -10.60
CA PHE A 132 -2.17 6.20 -9.90
C PHE A 132 -1.36 7.26 -10.65
N ILE A 133 -0.21 6.88 -11.24
CA ILE A 133 0.59 7.77 -12.07
C ILE A 133 -0.17 8.12 -13.36
N CYS A 134 -0.75 7.14 -14.03
CA CYS A 134 -1.54 7.34 -15.26
C CYS A 134 -2.72 8.28 -15.03
N TYR A 135 -3.45 8.11 -13.90
CA TYR A 135 -4.52 9.02 -13.51
C TYR A 135 -4.02 10.47 -13.40
N ASN A 136 -2.87 10.68 -12.78
CA ASN A 136 -2.34 12.03 -12.62
C ASN A 136 -1.89 12.66 -13.93
N ILE A 137 -1.24 11.89 -14.81
CA ILE A 137 -0.87 12.36 -16.15
C ILE A 137 -2.14 12.74 -16.93
N TYR A 138 -3.16 11.88 -16.88
CA TYR A 138 -4.46 12.14 -17.52
C TYR A 138 -5.11 13.40 -16.96
N ALA A 139 -5.19 13.56 -15.65
CA ALA A 139 -5.82 14.71 -15.00
C ALA A 139 -5.12 16.03 -15.34
N VAL A 140 -3.76 16.03 -15.41
CA VAL A 140 -3.00 17.22 -15.83
C VAL A 140 -3.31 17.59 -17.29
N ASN A 141 -3.34 16.60 -18.18
CA ASN A 141 -3.59 16.84 -19.61
C ASN A 141 -5.04 17.27 -19.93
N HIS A 142 -5.97 17.07 -18.99
CA HIS A 142 -7.40 17.40 -19.15
C HIS A 142 -7.89 18.42 -18.11
N ASP A 143 -7.00 19.28 -17.58
CA ASP A 143 -7.30 20.33 -16.59
C ASP A 143 -8.05 19.80 -15.34
N GLY A 144 -7.83 18.54 -14.98
CA GLY A 144 -8.49 17.87 -13.84
C GLY A 144 -9.98 17.59 -14.04
N ASN A 145 -10.54 17.93 -15.21
CA ASN A 145 -11.94 17.69 -15.52
C ASN A 145 -12.11 16.38 -16.29
N GLU A 146 -12.66 15.37 -15.64
CA GLU A 146 -13.24 14.26 -16.37
C GLU A 146 -14.52 14.76 -17.07
N ILE A 147 -14.58 14.61 -18.38
CA ILE A 147 -15.76 15.03 -19.16
C ILE A 147 -16.92 14.13 -18.75
N SER A 148 -17.85 14.67 -17.96
CA SER A 148 -19.06 13.96 -17.56
C SER A 148 -20.15 14.01 -18.61
N SER A 149 -20.13 15.01 -19.50
CA SER A 149 -21.08 15.12 -20.61
C SER A 149 -20.51 15.99 -21.73
N VAL A 150 -20.85 15.67 -22.96
CA VAL A 150 -20.62 16.51 -24.15
C VAL A 150 -21.94 16.80 -24.79
N LYS A 151 -22.20 18.09 -25.07
CA LYS A 151 -23.40 18.52 -25.80
C LYS A 151 -22.97 19.16 -27.12
N GLU A 152 -23.38 18.57 -28.22
CA GLU A 152 -23.16 19.10 -29.55
C GLU A 152 -24.50 19.23 -30.27
N GLY A 153 -24.97 20.48 -30.39
CA GLY A 153 -26.34 20.76 -30.93
C GLY A 153 -27.45 20.18 -30.06
N GLU A 154 -28.30 19.33 -30.66
CA GLU A 154 -29.37 18.63 -29.95
C GLU A 154 -28.96 17.29 -29.33
N VAL A 155 -27.74 16.84 -29.59
CA VAL A 155 -27.21 15.56 -29.05
C VAL A 155 -26.46 15.85 -27.75
N SER A 156 -26.90 15.19 -26.68
CA SER A 156 -26.19 15.20 -25.39
C SER A 156 -25.73 13.75 -25.08
N VAL A 157 -24.41 13.57 -24.91
CA VAL A 157 -23.84 12.30 -24.48
C VAL A 157 -23.39 12.47 -23.03
N ASN A 158 -23.99 11.71 -22.13
CA ASN A 158 -23.60 11.63 -20.75
C ASN A 158 -22.69 10.41 -20.58
N TYR A 159 -21.53 10.62 -19.98
CA TYR A 159 -20.61 9.54 -19.63
C TYR A 159 -20.89 9.05 -18.22
N ASP A 160 -20.78 7.74 -18.01
CA ASP A 160 -20.91 7.15 -16.69
C ASP A 160 -19.69 7.53 -15.83
N THR A 161 -19.88 8.51 -14.94
CA THR A 161 -18.83 9.00 -14.04
C THR A 161 -18.47 8.00 -12.93
N SER A 162 -19.26 6.92 -12.75
CA SER A 162 -18.94 5.86 -11.79
C SER A 162 -17.71 5.04 -12.19
N ASN A 163 -17.31 5.12 -13.46
CA ASN A 163 -16.18 4.37 -14.05
C ASN A 163 -14.95 5.25 -14.34
N THR A 164 -14.88 6.43 -13.73
CA THR A 164 -13.75 7.34 -13.91
C THR A 164 -12.45 6.74 -13.41
N TRP A 165 -11.31 7.18 -13.98
CA TRP A 165 -9.97 6.82 -13.48
C TRP A 165 -9.83 7.10 -11.99
N TYR A 166 -10.39 8.23 -11.53
CA TYR A 166 -10.43 8.59 -10.11
C TYR A 166 -11.06 7.46 -9.28
N ASN A 167 -12.29 7.07 -9.60
CA ASN A 167 -13.01 6.04 -8.85
C ASN A 167 -12.31 4.68 -8.90
N LYS A 168 -11.70 4.33 -10.04
CA LYS A 168 -10.91 3.10 -10.17
C LYS A 168 -9.71 3.11 -9.24
N VAL A 169 -8.90 4.17 -9.27
CA VAL A 169 -7.64 4.27 -8.51
C VAL A 169 -7.94 4.36 -7.03
N TYR A 170 -8.73 5.34 -6.60
CA TYR A 170 -9.03 5.53 -5.18
C TYR A 170 -9.89 4.41 -4.61
N GLY A 171 -10.77 3.81 -5.40
CA GLY A 171 -11.50 2.61 -5.00
C GLY A 171 -10.59 1.40 -4.78
N ARG A 172 -9.49 1.25 -5.52
CA ARG A 172 -8.49 0.21 -5.29
C ARG A 172 -7.62 0.52 -4.06
N ILE A 173 -7.18 1.78 -3.90
CA ILE A 173 -6.44 2.24 -2.72
C ILE A 173 -7.26 1.97 -1.45
N ASN A 174 -8.52 2.36 -1.43
CA ASN A 174 -9.39 2.15 -0.26
C ASN A 174 -9.59 0.67 0.05
N ARG A 175 -9.84 -0.17 -0.96
CA ARG A 175 -9.96 -1.63 -0.77
C ARG A 175 -8.67 -2.24 -0.22
N LEU A 176 -7.52 -1.82 -0.73
CA LEU A 176 -6.23 -2.28 -0.21
C LEU A 176 -6.03 -1.83 1.24
N LYS A 177 -6.32 -0.56 1.53
CA LYS A 177 -6.28 -0.03 2.89
C LYS A 177 -7.20 -0.79 3.85
N GLU A 178 -8.43 -1.09 3.42
CA GLU A 178 -9.39 -1.84 4.22
C GLU A 178 -8.94 -3.27 4.48
N SER A 179 -8.32 -3.95 3.50
CA SER A 179 -7.82 -5.32 3.68
C SER A 179 -6.72 -5.43 4.75
N TYR A 180 -5.92 -4.37 4.91
CA TYR A 180 -4.87 -4.30 5.94
C TYR A 180 -5.30 -3.59 7.24
N ASN A 181 -6.45 -2.89 7.25
CA ASN A 181 -6.96 -2.15 8.40
C ASN A 181 -8.04 -2.91 9.22
N CYS A 182 -8.12 -4.23 9.14
CA CYS A 182 -9.11 -5.03 9.88
C CYS A 182 -9.01 -4.95 11.43
N ARG A 183 -8.18 -4.04 11.97
CA ARG A 183 -8.00 -3.83 13.42
C ARG A 183 -9.24 -3.29 14.14
N CYS A 184 -10.11 -2.55 13.42
CA CYS A 184 -11.19 -1.78 14.07
C CYS A 184 -12.45 -2.59 14.46
N THR A 185 -12.51 -3.89 14.17
CA THR A 185 -13.73 -4.69 14.44
C THR A 185 -13.62 -5.69 15.59
N MET A 186 -12.49 -5.70 16.34
CA MET A 186 -12.26 -6.67 17.42
C MET A 186 -12.06 -6.04 18.81
N LEU A 187 -12.53 -4.81 19.02
CA LEU A 187 -12.59 -4.20 20.36
C LEU A 187 -14.01 -4.19 20.91
#